data_635e52f20cc87812cc53502573dedd07
#
_entry.id   635e52f20cc87812cc53502573dedd07
#
_cell.length_a   1.000
_cell.length_b   1.000
_cell.length_c   1.000
_cell.angle_alpha   90.00
_cell.angle_beta   90.00
_cell.angle_gamma   90.00
#
_symmetry.space_group_name_H-M   'P 1'
#
loop_
_entity.id
_entity.type
_entity.pdbx_description
1 polymer ?
#
loop_
_entity_poly.entity_id
_entity_poly.type
_entity_poly.pdbx_seq_one_letter_code
_entity_poly.pdbx_strand_id
1 'polypeptide(L)'
;MIRIRLGIVLASLVLSATAVSAGELAVIVNAANPQATLDAKGVKAHFLKTISAWSNGEKVRPVDSADDASARAAFVTKVLGMSPADFERYWLEKQYASAENPPTKAPDDASVVKLVKAFKGGIGFVSKEAAAAAGADVKVVLTIAY
;
A
#
# COMPACT_ATOMS: atom_id res chain seq x y z
N MET A 1 -55.96 -14.94 45.72
CA MET A 1 -55.64 -15.02 44.26
C MET A 1 -54.39 -14.24 43.99
N ILE A 2 -53.26 -14.92 43.82
CA ILE A 2 -51.97 -14.29 43.49
C ILE A 2 -51.82 -14.31 41.99
N ARG A 3 -51.83 -13.14 41.38
CA ARG A 3 -51.53 -12.99 39.94
C ARG A 3 -50.04 -12.81 39.76
N ILE A 4 -49.35 -13.88 39.35
CA ILE A 4 -47.95 -13.81 38.93
C ILE A 4 -47.91 -13.21 37.53
N ARG A 5 -47.36 -12.00 37.41
CA ARG A 5 -47.03 -11.37 36.11
C ARG A 5 -45.68 -11.86 35.69
N LEU A 6 -45.67 -12.74 34.69
CA LEU A 6 -44.45 -13.20 34.04
C LEU A 6 -43.97 -12.09 33.10
N GLY A 7 -42.94 -11.35 33.52
CA GLY A 7 -42.27 -10.37 32.69
C GLY A 7 -41.30 -11.07 31.74
N ILE A 8 -41.59 -11.05 30.47
CA ILE A 8 -40.68 -11.52 29.44
C ILE A 8 -39.64 -10.42 29.22
N VAL A 9 -38.40 -10.65 29.72
CA VAL A 9 -37.26 -9.79 29.38
C VAL A 9 -36.72 -10.25 28.03
N LEU A 10 -37.04 -9.49 26.99
CA LEU A 10 -36.36 -9.67 25.68
C LEU A 10 -34.93 -9.15 25.81
N ALA A 11 -33.99 -10.02 25.97
CA ALA A 11 -32.57 -9.68 25.84
C ALA A 11 -32.25 -9.49 24.36
N SER A 12 -32.17 -8.24 23.94
CA SER A 12 -31.67 -7.88 22.59
C SER A 12 -30.18 -8.16 22.52
N LEU A 13 -29.81 -9.27 21.86
CA LEU A 13 -28.44 -9.60 21.55
C LEU A 13 -27.97 -8.65 20.43
N VAL A 14 -27.27 -7.59 20.80
CA VAL A 14 -26.60 -6.71 19.81
C VAL A 14 -25.39 -7.47 19.30
N LEU A 15 -25.52 -8.05 18.12
CA LEU A 15 -24.41 -8.67 17.41
C LEU A 15 -23.56 -7.53 16.84
N SER A 16 -22.53 -7.12 17.58
CA SER A 16 -21.51 -6.21 17.06
C SER A 16 -20.73 -6.94 15.98
N ALA A 17 -21.04 -6.66 14.71
CA ALA A 17 -20.20 -7.12 13.61
C ALA A 17 -18.85 -6.39 13.69
N THR A 18 -17.84 -7.06 14.24
CA THR A 18 -16.47 -6.61 14.12
C THR A 18 -16.05 -6.78 12.66
N ALA A 19 -15.86 -5.67 11.94
CA ALA A 19 -15.25 -5.72 10.62
C ALA A 19 -13.82 -6.26 10.79
N VAL A 20 -13.58 -7.49 10.31
CA VAL A 20 -12.24 -8.08 10.29
C VAL A 20 -11.50 -7.42 9.14
N SER A 21 -10.62 -6.46 9.46
CA SER A 21 -9.64 -5.94 8.50
C SER A 21 -8.64 -7.06 8.20
N ALA A 22 -8.50 -7.44 6.91
CA ALA A 22 -7.56 -8.50 6.50
C ALA A 22 -6.09 -8.07 6.68
N GLY A 23 -5.81 -6.76 6.74
CA GLY A 23 -4.49 -6.21 6.98
C GLY A 23 -4.42 -4.73 6.66
N GLU A 24 -3.25 -4.15 6.93
CA GLU A 24 -2.93 -2.78 6.54
C GLU A 24 -1.62 -2.76 5.75
N LEU A 25 -1.61 -1.97 4.69
CA LEU A 25 -0.42 -1.68 3.89
C LEU A 25 0.09 -0.28 4.20
N ALA A 26 1.40 -0.14 4.22
CA ALA A 26 2.08 1.14 4.28
C ALA A 26 2.83 1.40 2.98
N VAL A 27 2.58 2.54 2.36
CA VAL A 27 3.41 3.04 1.27
C VAL A 27 4.58 3.79 1.88
N ILE A 28 5.79 3.37 1.53
CA ILE A 28 7.03 3.87 2.08
C ILE A 28 7.89 4.55 1.01
N VAL A 29 8.62 5.56 1.43
CA VAL A 29 9.63 6.26 0.63
C VAL A 29 10.95 6.32 1.39
N ASN A 30 12.03 6.65 0.69
CA ASN A 30 13.33 6.86 1.31
C ASN A 30 13.23 7.94 2.40
N ALA A 31 13.98 7.78 3.49
CA ALA A 31 13.98 8.73 4.60
C ALA A 31 14.36 10.17 4.20
N ALA A 32 15.17 10.32 3.15
CA ALA A 32 15.56 11.63 2.62
C ALA A 32 14.55 12.25 1.64
N ASN A 33 13.44 11.54 1.35
CA ASN A 33 12.42 12.08 0.45
C ASN A 33 11.75 13.32 1.04
N PRO A 34 11.53 14.39 0.26
CA PRO A 34 10.92 15.63 0.78
C PRO A 34 9.43 15.50 1.10
N GLN A 35 8.74 14.47 0.61
CA GLN A 35 7.32 14.26 0.87
C GLN A 35 7.09 13.72 2.29
N ALA A 36 6.21 14.37 3.05
CA ALA A 36 5.75 13.88 4.34
C ALA A 36 4.58 12.90 4.19
N THR A 37 3.67 13.20 3.27
CA THR A 37 2.47 12.41 2.97
C THR A 37 2.18 12.42 1.46
N LEU A 38 1.53 11.37 0.98
CA LEU A 38 0.96 11.28 -0.35
C LEU A 38 -0.46 10.73 -0.25
N ASP A 39 -1.35 11.21 -1.10
CA ASP A 39 -2.63 10.56 -1.31
C ASP A 39 -2.50 9.41 -2.33
N ALA A 40 -3.57 8.64 -2.53
CA ALA A 40 -3.57 7.53 -3.48
C ALA A 40 -3.24 8.00 -4.91
N LYS A 41 -3.73 9.17 -5.30
CA LYS A 41 -3.46 9.76 -6.61
C LYS A 41 -1.97 10.10 -6.78
N GLY A 42 -1.35 10.65 -5.75
CA GLY A 42 0.08 10.93 -5.73
C GLY A 42 0.93 9.66 -5.81
N VAL A 43 0.58 8.64 -5.04
CA VAL A 43 1.25 7.32 -5.11
C VAL A 43 1.12 6.73 -6.51
N LYS A 44 -0.07 6.75 -7.09
CA LYS A 44 -0.32 6.28 -8.47
C LYS A 44 0.59 6.99 -9.48
N ALA A 45 0.67 8.32 -9.43
CA ALA A 45 1.47 9.11 -10.34
C ALA A 45 2.95 8.71 -10.32
N HIS A 46 3.50 8.46 -9.13
CA HIS A 46 4.89 8.04 -8.97
C HIS A 46 5.10 6.57 -9.35
N PHE A 47 4.18 5.68 -8.97
CA PHE A 47 4.29 4.25 -9.33
C PHE A 47 4.17 4.00 -10.83
N LEU A 48 3.33 4.75 -11.52
CA LEU A 48 3.17 4.67 -12.98
C LEU A 48 4.18 5.56 -13.73
N LYS A 49 5.03 6.28 -13.00
CA LYS A 49 6.02 7.24 -13.56
C LYS A 49 5.39 8.26 -14.51
N THR A 50 4.15 8.69 -14.27
CA THR A 50 3.59 9.89 -14.88
C THR A 50 4.24 11.14 -14.27
N ILE A 51 4.67 11.03 -13.02
CA ILE A 51 5.67 11.89 -12.38
C ILE A 51 6.94 11.06 -12.20
N SER A 52 7.99 11.41 -12.92
CA SER A 52 9.23 10.63 -13.00
C SER A 52 10.35 11.11 -12.09
N ALA A 53 10.17 12.25 -11.43
CA ALA A 53 11.11 12.81 -10.49
C ALA A 53 10.41 13.42 -9.28
N TRP A 54 11.03 13.33 -8.13
CA TRP A 54 10.62 14.02 -6.91
C TRP A 54 10.98 15.51 -6.98
N SER A 55 10.41 16.33 -6.09
CA SER A 55 10.65 17.78 -6.06
C SER A 55 12.12 18.18 -5.85
N ASN A 56 12.92 17.27 -5.28
CA ASN A 56 14.37 17.46 -5.12
C ASN A 56 15.22 17.00 -6.32
N GLY A 57 14.56 16.59 -7.44
CA GLY A 57 15.24 16.13 -8.65
C GLY A 57 15.63 14.66 -8.67
N GLU A 58 15.48 13.92 -7.57
CA GLU A 58 15.74 12.48 -7.55
C GLU A 58 14.74 11.74 -8.42
N LYS A 59 15.22 10.81 -9.25
CA LYS A 59 14.37 9.97 -10.09
C LYS A 59 13.50 9.03 -9.24
N VAL A 60 12.23 8.94 -9.59
CA VAL A 60 11.31 7.99 -8.95
C VAL A 60 11.71 6.56 -9.29
N ARG A 61 11.88 5.73 -8.28
CA ARG A 61 12.22 4.31 -8.40
C ARG A 61 11.19 3.44 -7.65
N PRO A 62 10.12 3.03 -8.34
CA PRO A 62 9.10 2.18 -7.72
C PRO A 62 9.64 0.77 -7.46
N VAL A 63 9.20 0.19 -6.34
CA VAL A 63 9.49 -1.19 -5.97
C VAL A 63 8.17 -1.92 -5.79
N ASP A 64 7.99 -3.00 -6.55
CA ASP A 64 6.82 -3.88 -6.49
C ASP A 64 7.13 -5.08 -5.59
N SER A 65 6.19 -5.49 -4.76
CA SER A 65 6.35 -6.65 -3.88
C SER A 65 5.60 -7.85 -4.45
N ALA A 66 6.26 -9.01 -4.44
CA ALA A 66 5.69 -10.29 -4.84
C ALA A 66 5.35 -11.20 -3.64
N ASP A 67 5.58 -10.75 -2.41
CA ASP A 67 5.48 -11.58 -1.21
C ASP A 67 4.05 -12.04 -0.93
N ASP A 68 3.10 -11.11 -0.92
CA ASP A 68 1.69 -11.37 -0.65
C ASP A 68 0.83 -10.95 -1.85
N ALA A 69 0.32 -11.94 -2.59
CA ALA A 69 -0.52 -11.69 -3.75
C ALA A 69 -1.81 -10.91 -3.40
N SER A 70 -2.37 -11.14 -2.21
CA SER A 70 -3.55 -10.44 -1.70
C SER A 70 -3.24 -8.97 -1.39
N ALA A 71 -2.13 -8.70 -0.71
CA ALA A 71 -1.66 -7.35 -0.42
C ALA A 71 -1.32 -6.58 -1.71
N ARG A 72 -0.64 -7.22 -2.65
CA ARG A 72 -0.32 -6.63 -3.95
C ARG A 72 -1.57 -6.30 -4.76
N ALA A 73 -2.53 -7.21 -4.82
CA ALA A 73 -3.81 -6.99 -5.49
C ALA A 73 -4.57 -5.81 -4.85
N ALA A 74 -4.59 -5.73 -3.52
CA ALA A 74 -5.20 -4.61 -2.80
C ALA A 74 -4.51 -3.27 -3.10
N PHE A 75 -3.19 -3.23 -3.12
CA PHE A 75 -2.44 -2.04 -3.49
C PHE A 75 -2.78 -1.59 -4.92
N VAL A 76 -2.70 -2.49 -5.89
CA VAL A 76 -2.97 -2.17 -7.29
C VAL A 76 -4.42 -1.71 -7.50
N THR A 77 -5.41 -2.36 -6.87
CA THR A 77 -6.81 -2.00 -7.03
C THR A 77 -7.21 -0.76 -6.24
N LYS A 78 -6.80 -0.64 -4.99
CA LYS A 78 -7.25 0.45 -4.09
C LYS A 78 -6.42 1.72 -4.25
N VAL A 79 -5.13 1.61 -4.51
CA VAL A 79 -4.24 2.77 -4.64
C VAL A 79 -4.05 3.15 -6.12
N LEU A 80 -3.71 2.20 -6.97
CA LEU A 80 -3.49 2.48 -8.39
C LEU A 80 -4.79 2.51 -9.20
N GLY A 81 -5.89 2.00 -8.67
CA GLY A 81 -7.20 2.04 -9.33
C GLY A 81 -7.28 1.21 -10.61
N MET A 82 -6.52 0.13 -10.70
CA MET A 82 -6.50 -0.78 -11.85
C MET A 82 -6.46 -2.24 -11.42
N SER A 83 -6.71 -3.16 -12.33
CA SER A 83 -6.49 -4.58 -12.07
C SER A 83 -5.00 -4.93 -12.13
N PRO A 84 -4.54 -6.01 -11.48
CA PRO A 84 -3.18 -6.49 -11.64
C PRO A 84 -2.79 -6.77 -13.10
N ALA A 85 -3.72 -7.30 -13.92
CA ALA A 85 -3.49 -7.54 -15.34
C ALA A 85 -3.30 -6.22 -16.13
N ASP A 86 -4.08 -5.19 -15.82
CA ASP A 86 -3.95 -3.87 -16.45
C ASP A 86 -2.65 -3.19 -16.04
N PHE A 87 -2.20 -3.39 -14.80
CA PHE A 87 -0.92 -2.90 -14.32
C PHE A 87 0.26 -3.53 -15.08
N GLU A 88 0.23 -4.84 -15.28
CA GLU A 88 1.25 -5.55 -16.07
C GLU A 88 1.23 -5.06 -17.53
N ARG A 89 0.05 -4.92 -18.14
CA ARG A 89 -0.12 -4.41 -19.50
C ARG A 89 0.40 -2.98 -19.64
N TYR A 90 0.08 -2.11 -18.71
CA TYR A 90 0.57 -0.72 -18.69
C TYR A 90 2.10 -0.67 -18.79
N TRP A 91 2.79 -1.46 -17.99
CA TRP A 91 4.25 -1.47 -17.97
C TRP A 91 4.84 -2.10 -19.23
N LEU A 92 4.21 -3.15 -19.77
CA LEU A 92 4.63 -3.74 -21.03
C LEU A 92 4.55 -2.72 -22.18
N GLU A 93 3.44 -2.02 -22.30
CA GLU A 93 3.24 -0.99 -23.32
C GLU A 93 4.20 0.19 -23.13
N LYS A 94 4.40 0.65 -21.91
CA LYS A 94 5.30 1.75 -21.59
C LYS A 94 6.75 1.40 -21.89
N GLN A 95 7.18 0.19 -21.63
CA GLN A 95 8.52 -0.29 -21.92
C GLN A 95 8.78 -0.31 -23.44
N TYR A 96 7.80 -0.76 -24.23
CA TYR A 96 7.91 -0.71 -25.69
C TYR A 96 7.89 0.70 -26.27
N ALA A 97 7.04 1.58 -25.74
CA ALA A 97 6.86 2.93 -26.26
C ALA A 97 8.00 3.89 -25.88
N SER A 98 8.59 3.75 -24.70
CA SER A 98 9.52 4.75 -24.16
C SER A 98 10.79 4.17 -23.53
N ALA A 99 11.00 2.85 -23.61
CA ALA A 99 12.10 2.14 -22.96
C ALA A 99 12.16 2.37 -21.44
N GLU A 100 11.04 2.78 -20.81
CA GLU A 100 10.93 2.99 -19.37
C GLU A 100 10.91 1.63 -18.65
N ASN A 101 11.71 1.46 -17.63
CA ASN A 101 11.74 0.22 -16.87
C ASN A 101 10.54 0.13 -15.92
N PRO A 102 9.91 -1.06 -15.81
CA PRO A 102 8.88 -1.31 -14.82
C PRO A 102 9.45 -1.23 -13.40
N PRO A 103 8.59 -1.20 -12.36
CA PRO A 103 9.04 -1.26 -10.97
C PRO A 103 9.96 -2.45 -10.72
N THR A 104 10.98 -2.24 -9.90
CA THR A 104 11.86 -3.32 -9.44
C THR A 104 11.05 -4.31 -8.60
N LYS A 105 11.08 -5.59 -8.94
CA LYS A 105 10.38 -6.62 -8.18
C LYS A 105 11.23 -7.08 -7.00
N ALA A 106 10.63 -7.09 -5.81
CA ALA A 106 11.23 -7.60 -4.59
C ALA A 106 10.44 -8.82 -4.08
N PRO A 107 11.12 -9.88 -3.58
CA PRO A 107 10.45 -11.11 -3.16
C PRO A 107 9.69 -11.00 -1.84
N ASP A 108 10.04 -10.06 -0.98
CA ASP A 108 9.47 -9.90 0.36
C ASP A 108 9.55 -8.45 0.87
N ASP A 109 8.87 -8.17 1.97
CA ASP A 109 8.84 -6.85 2.59
C ASP A 109 10.23 -6.36 3.01
N ALA A 110 11.08 -7.23 3.54
CA ALA A 110 12.43 -6.87 3.94
C ALA A 110 13.26 -6.40 2.75
N SER A 111 13.11 -7.05 1.59
CA SER A 111 13.77 -6.65 0.35
C SER A 111 13.23 -5.33 -0.20
N VAL A 112 11.93 -5.08 -0.09
CA VAL A 112 11.31 -3.78 -0.43
C VAL A 112 11.93 -2.67 0.42
N VAL A 113 11.97 -2.83 1.73
CA VAL A 113 12.57 -1.86 2.66
C VAL A 113 14.03 -1.59 2.30
N LYS A 114 14.80 -2.64 2.03
CA LYS A 114 16.21 -2.54 1.64
C LYS A 114 16.41 -1.71 0.36
N LEU A 115 15.60 -1.95 -0.66
CA LEU A 115 15.67 -1.21 -1.92
C LEU A 115 15.22 0.25 -1.77
N VAL A 116 14.13 0.50 -1.04
CA VAL A 116 13.66 1.87 -0.77
C VAL A 116 14.68 2.67 0.05
N LYS A 117 15.33 2.02 1.01
CA LYS A 117 16.43 2.63 1.77
C LYS A 117 17.63 2.95 0.90
N ALA A 118 17.99 2.06 -0.03
CA ALA A 118 19.15 2.22 -0.91
C ALA A 118 18.92 3.27 -2.01
N PHE A 119 17.70 3.40 -2.51
CA PHE A 119 17.35 4.34 -3.58
C PHE A 119 16.80 5.63 -2.98
N LYS A 120 17.47 6.75 -3.17
CA LYS A 120 17.01 8.07 -2.71
C LYS A 120 15.62 8.44 -3.26
N GLY A 121 15.30 8.02 -4.47
CA GLY A 121 13.99 8.18 -5.10
C GLY A 121 13.05 6.98 -4.93
N GLY A 122 13.36 6.04 -4.05
CA GLY A 122 12.59 4.81 -3.83
C GLY A 122 11.20 5.07 -3.28
N ILE A 123 10.23 4.32 -3.82
CA ILE A 123 8.86 4.22 -3.30
C ILE A 123 8.41 2.76 -3.42
N GLY A 124 7.80 2.24 -2.38
CA GLY A 124 7.31 0.87 -2.34
C GLY A 124 6.12 0.73 -1.39
N PHE A 125 5.61 -0.48 -1.26
CA PHE A 125 4.57 -0.81 -0.30
C PHE A 125 4.94 -2.09 0.45
N VAL A 126 4.66 -2.10 1.72
CA VAL A 126 4.93 -3.21 2.65
C VAL A 126 3.78 -3.36 3.63
N SER A 127 3.78 -4.42 4.42
CA SER A 127 2.87 -4.51 5.57
C SER A 127 3.16 -3.37 6.57
N LYS A 128 2.15 -2.96 7.32
CA LYS A 128 2.31 -1.96 8.38
C LYS A 128 3.36 -2.38 9.41
N GLU A 129 3.41 -3.67 9.73
CA GLU A 129 4.37 -4.24 10.66
C GLU A 129 5.82 -4.12 10.15
N ALA A 130 6.04 -4.39 8.86
CA ALA A 130 7.36 -4.25 8.24
C ALA A 130 7.81 -2.78 8.19
N ALA A 131 6.89 -1.85 7.92
CA ALA A 131 7.18 -0.42 7.95
C ALA A 131 7.56 0.03 9.36
N ALA A 132 6.86 -0.43 10.39
CA ALA A 132 7.17 -0.13 11.79
C ALA A 132 8.55 -0.69 12.20
N ALA A 133 8.88 -1.91 11.77
CA ALA A 133 10.17 -2.52 12.02
C ALA A 133 11.34 -1.80 11.33
N ALA A 134 11.10 -1.19 10.17
CA ALA A 134 12.10 -0.39 9.47
C ALA A 134 12.43 0.95 10.19
N GLY A 135 11.52 1.46 11.00
CA GLY A 135 11.73 2.67 11.81
C GLY A 135 12.12 3.88 10.95
N ALA A 136 13.23 4.54 11.32
CA ALA A 136 13.72 5.76 10.68
C ALA A 136 14.40 5.54 9.30
N ASP A 137 14.57 4.31 8.86
CA ASP A 137 15.21 3.99 7.57
C ASP A 137 14.34 4.38 6.38
N VAL A 138 13.02 4.42 6.59
CA VAL A 138 12.02 4.82 5.59
C VAL A 138 10.97 5.73 6.21
N LYS A 139 10.20 6.42 5.36
CA LYS A 139 9.03 7.20 5.78
C LYS A 139 7.76 6.57 5.24
N VAL A 140 6.74 6.48 6.07
CA VAL A 140 5.38 6.09 5.66
C VAL A 140 4.65 7.34 5.16
N VAL A 141 4.20 7.32 3.91
CA VAL A 141 3.48 8.45 3.28
C VAL A 141 1.99 8.19 3.10
N LEU A 142 1.56 6.93 3.14
CA LEU A 142 0.16 6.52 3.05
C LEU A 142 -0.02 5.17 3.75
N THR A 143 -1.12 5.01 4.47
CA THR A 143 -1.55 3.72 5.03
C THR A 143 -2.95 3.39 4.51
N ILE A 144 -3.17 2.17 4.09
CA ILE A 144 -4.46 1.67 3.61
C ILE A 144 -4.81 0.34 4.28
N ALA A 145 -6.10 0.17 4.58
CA ALA A 145 -6.66 -1.12 4.99
C ALA A 145 -7.14 -1.92 3.78
N TYR A 146 -7.03 -3.25 3.82
CA TYR A 146 -7.50 -4.15 2.75
C TYR A 146 -8.10 -5.45 3.29
#